data_4474294f066cb8149167b9e0baa6c0cb
#
_entry.id   4474294f066cb8149167b9e0baa6c0cb
#
_cell.length_a   1.000
_cell.length_b   1.000
_cell.length_c   1.000
_cell.angle_alpha   90.00
_cell.angle_beta   90.00
_cell.angle_gamma   90.00
#
_symmetry.space_group_name_H-M   'P 1'
#
loop_
_entity.id
_entity.type
_entity.pdbx_description
1 polymer ?
#
loop_
_entity_poly.entity_id
_entity_poly.type
_entity_poly.pdbx_seq_one_letter_code
_entity_poly.pdbx_strand_id
1 'polypeptide(L)'
;VPKRLELSYCVGIDGEDFPDNHIRFAVLSRAALGVFRHLFPADVIHCHDWQTGLLPVYLRTRFALDPTYMGARTLFTVHNLGYPGLFPRQALPEMGLDDSVFHPDGVEFFGKVSLIKGGLAYADALSTVSPTYAREIQTPEFGFGLDGLLRARASVLHGILNGADYSEWNPETDPHIPANYSA
;
A
#
# COMPACT_ATOMS: atom_id res chain seq x y z
N VAL A 1 -21.39 -19.10 -17.05
CA VAL A 1 -21.15 -18.57 -15.71
C VAL A 1 -21.26 -17.05 -15.82
N PRO A 2 -22.21 -16.38 -15.12
CA PRO A 2 -22.26 -14.94 -15.15
C PRO A 2 -20.95 -14.38 -14.61
N LYS A 3 -20.27 -13.51 -15.37
CA LYS A 3 -19.15 -12.72 -14.87
C LYS A 3 -19.66 -12.01 -13.62
N ARG A 4 -19.13 -12.36 -12.44
CA ARG A 4 -19.24 -11.50 -11.27
C ARG A 4 -18.65 -10.16 -11.70
N LEU A 5 -19.46 -9.12 -11.62
CA LEU A 5 -18.97 -7.74 -11.63
C LEU A 5 -18.16 -7.59 -10.35
N GLU A 6 -16.87 -7.88 -10.45
CA GLU A 6 -15.92 -7.46 -9.41
C GLU A 6 -15.87 -5.94 -9.52
N LEU A 7 -16.57 -5.28 -8.61
CA LEU A 7 -16.46 -3.85 -8.43
C LEU A 7 -15.03 -3.57 -7.96
N SER A 8 -14.15 -3.23 -8.90
CA SER A 8 -12.84 -2.73 -8.56
C SER A 8 -13.00 -1.44 -7.77
N TYR A 9 -12.32 -1.34 -6.64
CA TYR A 9 -12.33 -0.12 -5.82
C TYR A 9 -11.67 1.07 -6.51
N CYS A 10 -10.87 0.84 -7.53
CA CYS A 10 -10.05 1.85 -8.19
C CYS A 10 -10.54 2.18 -9.61
N VAL A 11 -11.23 1.23 -10.26
CA VAL A 11 -11.54 1.25 -11.69
C VAL A 11 -13.05 1.20 -11.88
N GLY A 12 -13.58 2.03 -12.80
CA GLY A 12 -14.98 2.05 -13.18
C GLY A 12 -15.38 0.86 -14.06
N ILE A 13 -16.66 0.79 -14.41
CA ILE A 13 -17.22 -0.27 -15.29
C ILE A 13 -16.58 -0.23 -16.69
N ASP A 14 -16.09 0.93 -17.10
CA ASP A 14 -15.38 1.19 -18.36
C ASP A 14 -13.92 0.71 -18.37
N GLY A 15 -13.40 0.28 -17.21
CA GLY A 15 -12.02 -0.16 -17.06
C GLY A 15 -11.03 0.97 -16.80
N GLU A 16 -11.50 2.22 -16.67
CA GLU A 16 -10.67 3.38 -16.38
C GLU A 16 -10.64 3.70 -14.88
N ASP A 17 -9.52 4.24 -14.42
CA ASP A 17 -9.37 4.70 -13.03
C ASP A 17 -10.34 5.83 -12.72
N PHE A 18 -10.97 5.81 -11.55
CA PHE A 18 -11.78 6.93 -11.10
C PHE A 18 -10.89 8.18 -10.94
N PRO A 19 -11.27 9.32 -11.54
CA PRO A 19 -10.46 10.54 -11.55
C PRO A 19 -10.26 11.15 -10.16
N ASP A 20 -11.13 10.82 -9.20
CA ASP A 20 -11.11 11.28 -7.81
C ASP A 20 -10.49 10.27 -6.83
N ASN A 21 -9.78 9.24 -7.33
CA ASN A 21 -9.18 8.22 -6.47
C ASN A 21 -8.27 8.80 -5.37
N HIS A 22 -7.55 9.89 -5.63
CA HIS A 22 -6.73 10.57 -4.62
C HIS A 22 -7.57 11.10 -3.45
N ILE A 23 -8.77 11.64 -3.71
CA ILE A 23 -9.71 12.09 -2.66
C ILE A 23 -10.31 10.88 -1.93
N ARG A 24 -10.76 9.86 -2.67
CA ARG A 24 -11.38 8.65 -2.10
C ARG A 24 -10.45 7.95 -1.12
N PHE A 25 -9.18 7.78 -1.47
CA PHE A 25 -8.20 7.13 -0.60
C PHE A 25 -7.61 8.07 0.48
N ALA A 26 -7.65 9.38 0.27
CA ALA A 26 -7.43 10.34 1.34
C ALA A 26 -8.54 10.25 2.41
N VAL A 27 -9.81 10.13 1.99
CA VAL A 27 -10.95 9.92 2.89
C VAL A 27 -10.81 8.60 3.63
N LEU A 28 -10.49 7.48 2.94
CA LEU A 28 -10.26 6.18 3.56
C LEU A 28 -9.18 6.26 4.66
N SER A 29 -8.02 6.81 4.33
CA SER A 29 -6.91 6.93 5.28
C SER A 29 -7.27 7.80 6.50
N ARG A 30 -7.95 8.91 6.28
CA ARG A 30 -8.41 9.79 7.37
C ARG A 30 -9.53 9.17 8.20
N ALA A 31 -10.44 8.43 7.57
CA ALA A 31 -11.49 7.71 8.29
C ALA A 31 -10.89 6.62 9.19
N ALA A 32 -9.88 5.87 8.72
CA ALA A 32 -9.17 4.90 9.52
C ALA A 32 -8.50 5.54 10.76
N LEU A 33 -7.89 6.71 10.60
CA LEU A 33 -7.36 7.49 11.73
C LEU A 33 -8.46 8.00 12.66
N GLY A 34 -9.64 8.33 12.14
CA GLY A 34 -10.81 8.66 12.95
C GLY A 34 -11.30 7.46 13.78
N VAL A 35 -11.35 6.27 13.19
CA VAL A 35 -11.67 5.02 13.89
C VAL A 35 -10.66 4.76 15.01
N PHE A 36 -9.36 4.88 14.71
CA PHE A 36 -8.30 4.77 15.72
C PHE A 36 -8.53 5.72 16.90
N ARG A 37 -8.82 6.99 16.60
CA ARG A 37 -9.01 8.03 17.63
C ARG A 37 -10.22 7.80 18.53
N HIS A 38 -11.34 7.40 17.96
CA HIS A 38 -12.63 7.47 18.63
C HIS A 38 -13.24 6.13 19.01
N LEU A 39 -12.83 5.07 18.33
CA LEU A 39 -13.48 3.77 18.46
C LEU A 39 -12.53 2.64 18.86
N PHE A 40 -11.34 2.59 18.28
CA PHE A 40 -10.45 1.46 18.42
C PHE A 40 -8.98 1.89 18.38
N PRO A 41 -8.40 2.36 19.51
CA PRO A 41 -6.96 2.56 19.61
C PRO A 41 -6.22 1.23 19.43
N ALA A 42 -5.16 1.25 18.65
CA ALA A 42 -4.36 0.06 18.34
C ALA A 42 -2.86 0.37 18.45
N ASP A 43 -2.04 -0.63 18.73
CA ASP A 43 -0.58 -0.48 18.77
C ASP A 43 0.01 -0.41 17.35
N VAL A 44 -0.62 -1.12 16.40
CA VAL A 44 -0.16 -1.20 15.01
C VAL A 44 -1.32 -0.91 14.05
N ILE A 45 -1.04 -0.06 13.06
CA ILE A 45 -1.93 0.19 11.92
C ILE A 45 -1.28 -0.47 10.70
N HIS A 46 -1.96 -1.48 10.16
CA HIS A 46 -1.49 -2.21 8.98
C HIS A 46 -2.13 -1.62 7.72
N CYS A 47 -1.28 -1.10 6.85
CA CYS A 47 -1.62 -0.45 5.60
C CYS A 47 -1.24 -1.33 4.41
N HIS A 48 -2.04 -1.31 3.34
CA HIS A 48 -1.84 -2.14 2.16
C HIS A 48 -1.89 -1.31 0.88
N ASP A 49 -0.83 -1.40 0.08
CA ASP A 49 -0.69 -0.79 -1.23
C ASP A 49 -0.96 0.72 -1.27
N TRP A 50 -0.96 1.29 -2.47
CA TRP A 50 -1.08 2.73 -2.68
C TRP A 50 -2.38 3.32 -2.12
N GLN A 51 -3.46 2.53 -2.05
CA GLN A 51 -4.77 2.98 -1.54
C GLN A 51 -4.72 3.44 -0.08
N THR A 52 -3.78 2.93 0.69
CA THR A 52 -3.60 3.30 2.10
C THR A 52 -2.28 4.04 2.37
N GLY A 53 -1.54 4.36 1.32
CA GLY A 53 -0.21 4.98 1.41
C GLY A 53 -0.19 6.35 2.08
N LEU A 54 -1.32 7.07 2.07
CA LEU A 54 -1.46 8.37 2.75
C LEU A 54 -1.51 8.26 4.28
N LEU A 55 -1.91 7.12 4.84
CA LEU A 55 -2.06 6.99 6.29
C LEU A 55 -0.73 7.19 7.04
N PRO A 56 0.37 6.51 6.68
CA PRO A 56 1.68 6.78 7.29
C PRO A 56 2.15 8.23 7.08
N VAL A 57 1.86 8.83 5.91
CA VAL A 57 2.19 10.23 5.63
C VAL A 57 1.49 11.15 6.63
N TYR A 58 0.18 11.00 6.83
CA TYR A 58 -0.57 11.81 7.79
C TYR A 58 -0.03 11.68 9.21
N LEU A 59 0.31 10.47 9.65
CA LEU A 59 0.84 10.25 11.00
C LEU A 59 2.18 10.93 11.22
N ARG A 60 3.04 10.98 10.20
CA ARG A 60 4.39 11.55 10.31
C ARG A 60 4.46 13.04 9.97
N THR A 61 3.36 13.61 9.46
CA THR A 61 3.28 15.04 9.09
C THR A 61 2.18 15.75 9.87
N ARG A 62 0.94 15.66 9.39
CA ARG A 62 -0.22 16.37 9.94
C ARG A 62 -0.52 16.06 11.41
N PHE A 63 -0.30 14.80 11.82
CA PHE A 63 -0.59 14.31 13.17
C PHE A 63 0.67 13.95 13.97
N ALA A 64 1.84 14.39 13.53
CA ALA A 64 3.12 14.05 14.15
C ALA A 64 3.23 14.42 15.64
N LEU A 65 2.54 15.49 16.06
CA LEU A 65 2.52 15.99 17.43
C LEU A 65 1.20 15.69 18.16
N ASP A 66 0.29 14.94 17.56
CA ASP A 66 -1.00 14.62 18.19
C ASP A 66 -0.83 13.47 19.19
N PRO A 67 -1.06 13.71 20.50
CA PRO A 67 -0.86 12.70 21.54
C PRO A 67 -1.65 11.40 21.32
N THR A 68 -2.79 11.48 20.62
CA THR A 68 -3.63 10.32 20.32
C THR A 68 -2.87 9.24 19.54
N TYR A 69 -1.93 9.63 18.67
CA TYR A 69 -1.23 8.73 17.76
C TYR A 69 0.22 8.43 18.15
N MET A 70 0.73 9.03 19.25
CA MET A 70 2.15 8.93 19.62
C MET A 70 2.66 7.51 19.85
N GLY A 71 1.81 6.58 20.25
CA GLY A 71 2.16 5.17 20.45
C GLY A 71 1.99 4.27 19.23
N ALA A 72 1.24 4.75 18.21
CA ALA A 72 0.89 3.95 17.05
C ALA A 72 2.11 3.70 16.15
N ARG A 73 2.27 2.45 15.70
CA ARG A 73 3.24 2.02 14.70
C ARG A 73 2.53 1.66 13.41
N THR A 74 3.22 1.82 12.30
CA THR A 74 2.68 1.50 10.98
C THR A 74 3.45 0.38 10.32
N LEU A 75 2.74 -0.65 9.85
CA LEU A 75 3.24 -1.65 8.91
C LEU A 75 2.64 -1.35 7.53
N PHE A 76 3.47 -1.25 6.52
CA PHE A 76 3.03 -1.02 5.14
C PHE A 76 3.40 -2.20 4.26
N THR A 77 2.39 -2.90 3.73
CA THR A 77 2.57 -4.05 2.84
C THR A 77 2.38 -3.65 1.39
N VAL A 78 3.36 -3.99 0.57
CA VAL A 78 3.28 -3.88 -0.89
C VAL A 78 2.96 -5.25 -1.47
N HIS A 79 1.80 -5.38 -2.11
CA HIS A 79 1.41 -6.58 -2.85
C HIS A 79 1.89 -6.52 -4.29
N ASN A 80 1.80 -5.32 -4.91
CA ASN A 80 2.29 -5.11 -6.27
C ASN A 80 2.84 -3.68 -6.42
N LEU A 81 4.16 -3.58 -6.57
CA LEU A 81 4.86 -2.30 -6.72
C LEU A 81 4.57 -1.60 -8.06
N GLY A 82 4.07 -2.34 -9.06
CA GLY A 82 3.70 -1.81 -10.36
C GLY A 82 2.50 -0.86 -10.37
N TYR A 83 1.81 -0.71 -9.22
CA TYR A 83 0.68 0.23 -9.06
C TYR A 83 1.07 1.36 -8.09
N PRO A 84 1.73 2.41 -8.56
CA PRO A 84 2.28 3.46 -7.69
C PRO A 84 1.26 4.46 -7.14
N GLY A 85 0.02 4.50 -7.67
CA GLY A 85 -0.99 5.50 -7.31
C GLY A 85 -0.48 6.92 -7.59
N LEU A 86 -0.35 7.28 -8.88
CA LEU A 86 0.25 8.54 -9.31
C LEU A 86 -0.80 9.62 -9.56
N PHE A 87 -0.58 10.78 -8.94
CA PHE A 87 -1.44 11.95 -9.08
C PHE A 87 -0.60 13.20 -9.36
N PRO A 88 -1.19 14.24 -10.00
CA PRO A 88 -0.48 15.48 -10.21
C PRO A 88 -0.19 16.18 -8.87
N ARG A 89 0.92 16.97 -8.80
CA ARG A 89 1.27 17.73 -7.59
C ARG A 89 0.13 18.60 -7.09
N GLN A 90 -0.66 19.15 -8.00
CA GLN A 90 -1.81 20.00 -7.70
C GLN A 90 -2.91 19.29 -6.86
N ALA A 91 -2.91 17.96 -6.81
CA ALA A 91 -3.84 17.19 -5.98
C ALA A 91 -3.47 17.17 -4.47
N LEU A 92 -2.28 17.64 -4.07
CA LEU A 92 -1.87 17.65 -2.66
C LEU A 92 -2.87 18.36 -1.74
N PRO A 93 -3.36 19.58 -2.04
CA PRO A 93 -4.34 20.24 -1.18
C PRO A 93 -5.66 19.47 -1.04
N GLU A 94 -6.10 18.78 -2.10
CA GLU A 94 -7.33 17.97 -2.08
C GLU A 94 -7.17 16.73 -1.17
N MET A 95 -5.95 16.22 -1.06
CA MET A 95 -5.59 15.17 -0.10
C MET A 95 -5.34 15.73 1.32
N GLY A 96 -5.39 17.05 1.52
CA GLY A 96 -5.12 17.70 2.80
C GLY A 96 -3.64 17.71 3.19
N LEU A 97 -2.77 17.69 2.19
CA LEU A 97 -1.31 17.79 2.33
C LEU A 97 -0.83 19.14 1.76
N ASP A 98 0.28 19.62 2.28
CA ASP A 98 0.99 20.79 1.76
C ASP A 98 2.24 20.38 0.96
N ASP A 99 2.89 21.36 0.36
CA ASP A 99 4.08 21.12 -0.47
C ASP A 99 5.29 20.62 0.31
N SER A 100 5.29 20.67 1.63
CA SER A 100 6.43 20.20 2.44
C SER A 100 6.69 18.70 2.30
N VAL A 101 5.68 17.93 1.88
CA VAL A 101 5.84 16.47 1.63
C VAL A 101 6.31 16.15 0.20
N PHE A 102 6.33 17.17 -0.69
CA PHE A 102 6.69 16.99 -2.10
C PHE A 102 8.19 17.16 -2.34
N HIS A 103 8.95 16.16 -1.96
CA HIS A 103 10.41 16.11 -2.13
C HIS A 103 10.88 14.67 -2.38
N PRO A 104 12.13 14.44 -2.82
CA PRO A 104 12.64 13.11 -3.18
C PRO A 104 12.56 12.06 -2.07
N ASP A 105 12.68 12.46 -0.80
CA ASP A 105 12.54 11.55 0.36
C ASP A 105 11.09 11.44 0.86
N GLY A 106 10.16 12.17 0.23
CA GLY A 106 8.74 12.17 0.55
C GLY A 106 7.89 11.48 -0.50
N VAL A 107 6.79 12.14 -0.91
CA VAL A 107 5.80 11.59 -1.85
C VAL A 107 6.10 11.90 -3.32
N GLU A 108 7.09 12.76 -3.59
CA GLU A 108 7.46 13.13 -4.97
C GLU A 108 8.02 11.93 -5.73
N PHE A 109 7.54 11.70 -6.94
CA PHE A 109 7.99 10.62 -7.82
C PHE A 109 7.87 11.06 -9.28
N PHE A 110 9.01 11.35 -9.90
CA PHE A 110 9.12 11.85 -11.28
C PHE A 110 8.13 13.00 -11.60
N GLY A 111 8.10 14.01 -10.73
CA GLY A 111 7.23 15.19 -10.87
C GLY A 111 5.77 14.97 -10.48
N LYS A 112 5.40 13.79 -10.01
CA LYS A 112 4.06 13.43 -9.53
C LYS A 112 4.08 13.06 -8.05
N VAL A 113 2.89 13.03 -7.43
CA VAL A 113 2.68 12.44 -6.11
C VAL A 113 2.47 10.94 -6.28
N SER A 114 3.24 10.12 -5.57
CA SER A 114 3.05 8.67 -5.51
C SER A 114 2.59 8.26 -4.12
N LEU A 115 1.41 7.65 -4.02
CA LEU A 115 0.86 7.22 -2.74
C LEU A 115 1.58 5.98 -2.21
N ILE A 116 2.02 5.05 -3.07
CA ILE A 116 2.83 3.90 -2.63
C ILE A 116 4.17 4.37 -2.07
N LYS A 117 4.81 5.36 -2.72
CA LYS A 117 6.05 5.95 -2.22
C LYS A 117 5.85 6.61 -0.87
N GLY A 118 4.73 7.30 -0.66
CA GLY A 118 4.36 7.85 0.64
C GLY A 118 4.31 6.76 1.72
N GLY A 119 3.63 5.65 1.46
CA GLY A 119 3.61 4.50 2.37
C GLY A 119 5.01 3.95 2.65
N LEU A 120 5.81 3.75 1.60
CA LEU A 120 7.19 3.25 1.71
C LEU A 120 8.12 4.19 2.47
N ALA A 121 7.98 5.51 2.30
CA ALA A 121 8.87 6.49 2.94
C ALA A 121 8.54 6.70 4.43
N TYR A 122 7.26 6.73 4.78
CA TYR A 122 6.80 7.18 6.09
C TYR A 122 6.40 6.07 7.07
N ALA A 123 6.18 4.83 6.65
CA ALA A 123 5.84 3.74 7.55
C ALA A 123 7.01 3.32 8.45
N ASP A 124 6.72 2.75 9.62
CA ASP A 124 7.74 2.25 10.55
C ASP A 124 8.39 0.96 10.03
N ALA A 125 7.58 0.02 9.55
CA ALA A 125 8.03 -1.25 8.97
C ALA A 125 7.37 -1.48 7.61
N LEU A 126 8.05 -2.25 6.77
CA LEU A 126 7.62 -2.59 5.43
C LEU A 126 7.51 -4.10 5.29
N SER A 127 6.51 -4.56 4.55
CA SER A 127 6.46 -5.95 4.14
C SER A 127 6.03 -6.10 2.67
N THR A 128 6.31 -7.28 2.13
CA THR A 128 5.83 -7.70 0.82
C THR A 128 5.56 -9.20 0.82
N VAL A 129 4.99 -9.71 -0.26
CA VAL A 129 4.31 -11.00 -0.33
C VAL A 129 5.24 -12.22 -0.47
N SER A 130 6.55 -12.04 -0.52
CA SER A 130 7.51 -13.16 -0.42
C SER A 130 8.93 -12.68 -0.10
N PRO A 131 9.80 -13.53 0.47
CA PRO A 131 11.22 -13.23 0.64
C PRO A 131 11.95 -12.98 -0.70
N THR A 132 11.52 -13.66 -1.77
CA THR A 132 12.07 -13.45 -3.11
C THR A 132 11.68 -12.08 -3.63
N TYR A 133 10.40 -11.74 -3.59
CA TYR A 133 9.92 -10.44 -4.04
C TYR A 133 10.54 -9.28 -3.24
N ALA A 134 10.76 -9.45 -1.93
CA ALA A 134 11.48 -8.46 -1.13
C ALA A 134 12.90 -8.17 -1.65
N ARG A 135 13.59 -9.17 -2.21
CA ARG A 135 14.91 -8.97 -2.86
C ARG A 135 14.77 -8.34 -4.24
N GLU A 136 13.81 -8.81 -5.05
CA GLU A 136 13.57 -8.37 -6.41
C GLU A 136 13.26 -6.87 -6.49
N ILE A 137 12.33 -6.37 -5.67
CA ILE A 137 11.93 -4.95 -5.67
C ILE A 137 13.03 -3.98 -5.23
N GLN A 138 14.13 -4.47 -4.69
CA GLN A 138 15.33 -3.69 -4.39
C GLN A 138 16.29 -3.58 -5.60
N THR A 139 15.97 -4.18 -6.73
CA THR A 139 16.76 -4.11 -7.96
C THR A 139 16.16 -3.10 -8.96
N PRO A 140 16.96 -2.47 -9.83
CA PRO A 140 16.44 -1.56 -10.85
C PRO A 140 15.43 -2.22 -11.80
N GLU A 141 15.55 -3.53 -12.04
CA GLU A 141 14.71 -4.30 -12.94
C GLU A 141 13.26 -4.42 -12.42
N PHE A 142 13.08 -4.64 -11.11
CA PHE A 142 11.77 -4.91 -10.49
C PHE A 142 11.33 -3.82 -9.51
N GLY A 143 12.17 -2.82 -9.26
CA GLY A 143 11.90 -1.73 -8.31
C GLY A 143 11.05 -0.59 -8.87
N PHE A 144 10.79 -0.56 -10.19
CA PHE A 144 9.99 0.47 -10.85
C PHE A 144 10.41 1.92 -10.49
N GLY A 145 11.72 2.14 -10.26
CA GLY A 145 12.27 3.43 -9.84
C GLY A 145 12.18 3.70 -8.32
N LEU A 146 11.68 2.76 -7.53
CA LEU A 146 11.63 2.81 -6.06
C LEU A 146 12.71 1.94 -5.41
N ASP A 147 13.53 1.23 -6.21
CA ASP A 147 14.60 0.34 -5.74
C ASP A 147 15.60 1.03 -4.82
N GLY A 148 15.94 2.29 -5.09
CA GLY A 148 16.82 3.10 -4.24
C GLY A 148 16.24 3.33 -2.84
N LEU A 149 14.96 3.70 -2.75
CA LEU A 149 14.23 3.85 -1.49
C LEU A 149 14.14 2.52 -0.75
N LEU A 150 13.79 1.44 -1.46
CA LEU A 150 13.65 0.11 -0.86
C LEU A 150 14.97 -0.43 -0.33
N ARG A 151 16.10 -0.20 -1.03
CA ARG A 151 17.44 -0.52 -0.51
C ARG A 151 17.78 0.30 0.74
N ALA A 152 17.48 1.59 0.74
CA ALA A 152 17.71 2.44 1.92
C ALA A 152 16.87 1.99 3.12
N ARG A 153 15.74 1.33 2.89
CA ARG A 153 14.83 0.80 3.90
C ARG A 153 14.92 -0.72 4.10
N ALA A 154 15.96 -1.38 3.57
CA ALA A 154 16.12 -2.84 3.61
C ALA A 154 16.08 -3.43 5.03
N SER A 155 16.56 -2.70 6.04
CA SER A 155 16.58 -3.16 7.44
C SER A 155 15.18 -3.33 8.06
N VAL A 156 14.16 -2.70 7.48
CA VAL A 156 12.76 -2.76 7.95
C VAL A 156 11.83 -3.37 6.90
N LEU A 157 12.38 -3.91 5.80
CA LEU A 157 11.62 -4.58 4.73
C LEU A 157 11.66 -6.09 4.93
N HIS A 158 10.49 -6.70 5.05
CA HIS A 158 10.32 -8.13 5.30
C HIS A 158 9.47 -8.78 4.20
N GLY A 159 9.93 -9.90 3.67
CA GLY A 159 9.14 -10.74 2.76
C GLY A 159 8.36 -11.79 3.56
N ILE A 160 7.04 -11.74 3.49
CA ILE A 160 6.14 -12.68 4.17
C ILE A 160 5.32 -13.40 3.11
N LEU A 161 5.44 -14.72 3.07
CA LEU A 161 4.73 -15.52 2.07
C LEU A 161 3.22 -15.54 2.38
N ASN A 162 2.40 -15.32 1.35
CA ASN A 162 0.96 -15.46 1.49
C ASN A 162 0.58 -16.90 1.85
N GLY A 163 -0.45 -17.06 2.67
CA GLY A 163 -1.07 -18.35 2.94
C GLY A 163 -1.84 -18.86 1.73
N ALA A 164 -2.05 -20.18 1.69
CA ALA A 164 -2.99 -20.83 0.79
C ALA A 164 -4.00 -21.64 1.60
N ASP A 165 -5.25 -21.62 1.20
CA ASP A 165 -6.27 -22.47 1.81
C ASP A 165 -6.23 -23.84 1.14
N TYR A 166 -5.59 -24.81 1.82
CA TYR A 166 -5.47 -26.17 1.33
C TYR A 166 -6.79 -26.97 1.38
N SER A 167 -7.83 -26.47 1.99
CA SER A 167 -9.16 -27.10 1.87
C SER A 167 -9.79 -26.85 0.49
N GLU A 168 -9.41 -25.74 -0.16
CA GLU A 168 -9.86 -25.35 -1.49
C GLU A 168 -8.80 -25.63 -2.58
N TRP A 169 -7.53 -25.32 -2.29
CA TRP A 169 -6.39 -25.38 -3.23
C TRP A 169 -5.51 -26.61 -2.96
N ASN A 170 -6.11 -27.82 -2.87
CA ASN A 170 -5.35 -29.04 -2.64
C ASN A 170 -5.18 -29.84 -3.95
N PRO A 171 -3.96 -29.92 -4.51
CA PRO A 171 -3.73 -30.65 -5.76
C PRO A 171 -4.04 -32.15 -5.67
N GLU A 172 -4.07 -32.75 -4.48
CA GLU A 172 -4.45 -34.14 -4.30
C GLU A 172 -5.93 -34.43 -4.53
N THR A 173 -6.78 -33.42 -4.31
CA THR A 173 -8.23 -33.54 -4.34
C THR A 173 -8.91 -32.59 -5.31
N ASP A 174 -8.17 -31.71 -6.00
CA ASP A 174 -8.71 -30.71 -6.92
C ASP A 174 -9.35 -31.39 -8.16
N PRO A 175 -10.67 -31.24 -8.37
CA PRO A 175 -11.36 -31.82 -9.51
C PRO A 175 -11.15 -31.07 -10.82
N HIS A 176 -10.50 -29.90 -10.80
CA HIS A 176 -10.33 -29.02 -11.96
C HIS A 176 -8.99 -29.21 -12.68
N ILE A 177 -8.04 -29.94 -12.09
CA ILE A 177 -6.74 -30.22 -12.72
C ILE A 177 -6.78 -31.52 -13.49
N PRO A 178 -6.03 -31.66 -14.62
CA PRO A 178 -6.04 -32.87 -15.45
C PRO A 178 -5.54 -34.14 -14.75
N ALA A 179 -4.68 -33.97 -13.75
CA ALA A 179 -4.17 -35.08 -12.91
C ALA A 179 -3.82 -34.57 -11.52
N ASN A 180 -4.30 -35.28 -10.51
CA ASN A 180 -3.97 -34.97 -9.12
C ASN A 180 -2.54 -35.37 -8.78
N TYR A 181 -1.88 -34.66 -7.88
CA TYR A 181 -0.52 -34.96 -7.39
C TYR A 181 -0.38 -34.58 -5.91
N SER A 182 0.54 -35.26 -5.22
CA SER A 182 0.98 -34.88 -3.86
C SER A 182 2.40 -34.34 -3.90
N ALA A 183 2.73 -33.53 -2.90
CA ALA A 183 4.08 -32.98 -2.72
C ALA A 183 5.07 -34.05 -2.22
#